data_324d8f2bbc001f59edfb4a03ab80e2ab
#
_entry.id   324d8f2bbc001f59edfb4a03ab80e2ab
#
_cell.length_a   1.000
_cell.length_b   1.000
_cell.length_c   1.000
_cell.angle_alpha   90.00
_cell.angle_beta   90.00
_cell.angle_gamma   90.00
#
_symmetry.space_group_name_H-M   'P 1'
#
loop_
_entity.id
_entity.type
_entity.pdbx_description
1 polymer ?
#
loop_
_entity_poly.entity_id
_entity_poly.type
_entity_poly.pdbx_seq_one_letter_code
_entity_poly.pdbx_strand_id
1 'polypeptide(L)'
;MAQIKADEITKLLREQIENYEQKIQVDEVGTVVTLGDGIARVHGLDKVMAGELIEFPHGVAGLAMNLDEDQVGAVLLGDYTEIKEGDEVKRTGKIMSVPVGNALIGRVVNALGQPIDDKGPINTTETLPVERLAPGVIDRQSVREPMATGIKAIDTMIPIGRGQRELLIGDRQTGKTAIALDTIINSAKNNLICIYCAVGQKRSSVAQVVQTLEEHGAMAYTIVVAATASEPAPMQYLAPFAATAMGEYFRDNGKHALVIYDDLSKHAASYREISLLLRRPPGREAYPGDVFYLHSRLLERSSKVSDKLGGGSLTALPIIETQAGDVSAYIPTNVISITDGQIFLETDLFNSGVRPAVNVGLSVSRVGFSAAIKATKQVGATMKLDLAQYRELAAFAQFGSDLDKATQQQLNRGQRLTELLKQPQFQPLTVEKQVAIIFAGVNGLLDDVEVKDLRAFEDGFYPYLESAQPAILTDIATKKALDDDLRKRLTDAINDYKGNFLANLKDKANAEKQEAAAK
;
A
#
# COMPACT_ATOMS: atom_id res chain seq x y z
N MET A 1 -19.70 73.57 30.17
CA MET A 1 -20.14 72.66 29.11
C MET A 1 -19.05 72.62 28.05
N ALA A 2 -18.29 71.54 27.99
CA ALA A 2 -17.24 71.43 27.00
C ALA A 2 -17.90 71.11 25.64
N GLN A 3 -17.71 71.97 24.65
CA GLN A 3 -18.09 71.71 23.26
C GLN A 3 -17.12 70.64 22.71
N ILE A 4 -17.61 69.42 22.52
CA ILE A 4 -16.91 68.37 21.79
C ILE A 4 -16.85 68.84 20.34
N LYS A 5 -15.64 69.01 19.81
CA LYS A 5 -15.43 69.45 18.42
C LYS A 5 -15.88 68.35 17.45
N ALA A 6 -16.55 68.75 16.37
CA ALA A 6 -17.06 67.83 15.34
C ALA A 6 -16.00 66.83 14.83
N ASP A 7 -14.74 67.21 14.82
CA ASP A 7 -13.61 66.35 14.45
C ASP A 7 -13.32 65.22 15.44
N GLU A 8 -13.59 65.43 16.74
CA GLU A 8 -13.44 64.39 17.75
C GLU A 8 -14.58 63.37 17.67
N ILE A 9 -15.80 63.79 17.35
CA ILE A 9 -16.92 62.92 17.10
C ILE A 9 -16.70 62.09 15.83
N THR A 10 -16.17 62.71 14.77
CA THR A 10 -15.87 62.02 13.52
C THR A 10 -14.73 61.00 13.69
N LYS A 11 -13.76 61.32 14.54
CA LYS A 11 -12.66 60.41 14.86
C LYS A 11 -13.13 59.19 15.71
N LEU A 12 -13.94 59.47 16.72
CA LEU A 12 -14.58 58.41 17.55
C LEU A 12 -15.52 57.52 16.73
N LEU A 13 -16.30 58.12 15.82
CA LEU A 13 -17.15 57.34 14.91
C LEU A 13 -16.31 56.47 13.92
N ARG A 14 -15.21 57.03 13.40
CA ARG A 14 -14.28 56.24 12.58
C ARG A 14 -13.63 55.09 13.36
N GLU A 15 -13.13 55.36 14.56
CA GLU A 15 -12.56 54.33 15.42
C GLU A 15 -13.62 53.28 15.84
N GLN A 16 -14.88 53.68 16.06
CA GLN A 16 -15.98 52.73 16.29
C GLN A 16 -16.37 51.95 15.05
N ILE A 17 -16.35 52.54 13.87
CA ILE A 17 -16.62 51.84 12.60
C ILE A 17 -15.46 50.92 12.25
N GLU A 18 -14.21 51.33 12.41
CA GLU A 18 -13.04 50.46 12.20
C GLU A 18 -13.00 49.30 13.23
N ASN A 19 -13.35 49.56 14.49
CA ASN A 19 -13.51 48.52 15.49
C ASN A 19 -14.78 47.66 15.26
N TYR A 20 -15.78 48.19 14.58
CA TYR A 20 -16.98 47.44 14.20
C TYR A 20 -16.71 46.56 12.98
N GLU A 21 -15.92 47.05 12.01
CA GLU A 21 -15.45 46.20 10.90
C GLU A 21 -14.44 45.14 11.37
N GLN A 22 -13.61 45.41 12.38
CA GLN A 22 -12.80 44.35 13.02
C GLN A 22 -13.61 43.38 13.89
N LYS A 23 -14.80 43.80 14.38
CA LYS A 23 -15.74 42.93 15.10
C LYS A 23 -16.73 42.21 14.18
N ILE A 24 -16.78 42.53 12.90
CA ILE A 24 -17.54 41.79 11.86
C ILE A 24 -16.65 40.75 11.14
N GLN A 25 -15.70 40.13 11.81
CA GLN A 25 -15.57 38.70 11.71
C GLN A 25 -16.62 38.12 12.65
N VAL A 26 -17.86 38.13 12.22
CA VAL A 26 -18.88 37.29 12.82
C VAL A 26 -18.38 35.87 12.61
N ASP A 27 -17.77 35.31 13.65
CA ASP A 27 -17.60 33.87 13.75
C ASP A 27 -18.99 33.30 13.49
N GLU A 28 -19.20 32.64 12.36
CA GLU A 28 -20.48 32.09 12.03
C GLU A 28 -20.73 31.00 13.06
N VAL A 29 -21.70 31.26 13.92
CA VAL A 29 -22.04 30.46 15.08
C VAL A 29 -23.27 29.65 14.74
N GLY A 30 -23.21 28.36 14.93
CA GLY A 30 -24.35 27.46 14.81
C GLY A 30 -24.73 26.83 16.13
N THR A 31 -25.83 26.12 16.14
CA THR A 31 -26.33 25.39 17.32
C THR A 31 -26.53 23.92 16.98
N VAL A 32 -26.10 23.03 17.87
CA VAL A 32 -26.35 21.58 17.77
C VAL A 32 -27.83 21.29 17.93
N VAL A 33 -28.47 20.79 16.89
CA VAL A 33 -29.90 20.44 16.88
C VAL A 33 -30.12 19.01 17.36
N THR A 34 -29.28 18.08 16.86
CA THR A 34 -29.29 16.68 17.26
C THR A 34 -27.89 16.14 17.33
N LEU A 35 -27.66 15.25 18.27
CA LEU A 35 -26.39 14.53 18.45
C LEU A 35 -26.67 13.04 18.62
N GLY A 36 -25.91 12.19 17.91
CA GLY A 36 -25.98 10.73 18.07
C GLY A 36 -24.89 10.03 17.28
N ASP A 37 -24.30 9.01 17.88
CA ASP A 37 -23.32 8.11 17.24
C ASP A 37 -22.15 8.83 16.54
N GLY A 38 -21.66 9.95 17.13
CA GLY A 38 -20.56 10.73 16.57
C GLY A 38 -20.94 11.65 15.40
N ILE A 39 -22.23 11.84 15.15
CA ILE A 39 -22.76 12.78 14.16
C ILE A 39 -23.52 13.88 14.88
N ALA A 40 -23.22 15.13 14.56
CA ALA A 40 -23.98 16.30 14.98
C ALA A 40 -24.70 16.92 13.79
N ARG A 41 -25.95 17.32 13.97
CA ARG A 41 -26.65 18.20 13.05
C ARG A 41 -26.65 19.60 13.64
N VAL A 42 -26.17 20.54 12.87
CA VAL A 42 -25.95 21.91 13.29
C VAL A 42 -26.79 22.83 12.42
N HIS A 43 -27.49 23.76 13.03
CA HIS A 43 -28.24 24.81 12.36
C HIS A 43 -27.47 26.14 12.45
N GLY A 44 -27.54 26.98 11.42
CA GLY A 44 -27.02 28.36 11.46
C GLY A 44 -25.59 28.52 10.91
N LEU A 45 -25.00 27.52 10.25
CA LEU A 45 -23.70 27.59 9.61
C LEU A 45 -23.84 27.75 8.08
N ASP A 46 -24.52 28.80 7.61
CA ASP A 46 -24.94 28.94 6.20
C ASP A 46 -23.77 29.04 5.20
N LYS A 47 -22.58 29.46 5.65
CA LYS A 47 -21.40 29.63 4.78
C LYS A 47 -20.34 28.55 4.96
N VAL A 48 -20.62 27.51 5.72
CA VAL A 48 -19.67 26.42 5.93
C VAL A 48 -19.40 25.70 4.61
N MET A 49 -18.15 25.29 4.42
CA MET A 49 -17.73 24.55 3.23
C MET A 49 -17.72 23.04 3.52
N ALA A 50 -17.97 22.22 2.52
CA ALA A 50 -17.76 20.77 2.63
C ALA A 50 -16.29 20.48 2.95
N GLY A 51 -16.04 19.65 3.97
CA GLY A 51 -14.68 19.37 4.46
C GLY A 51 -14.09 20.45 5.36
N GLU A 52 -14.85 21.45 5.73
CA GLU A 52 -14.43 22.46 6.71
C GLU A 52 -14.47 21.90 8.14
N LEU A 53 -13.48 22.28 8.95
CA LEU A 53 -13.49 22.00 10.38
C LEU A 53 -14.46 22.92 11.12
N ILE A 54 -15.26 22.34 11.99
CA ILE A 54 -16.18 23.02 12.90
C ILE A 54 -15.65 22.79 14.32
N GLU A 55 -15.59 23.83 15.12
CA GLU A 55 -15.18 23.77 16.52
C GLU A 55 -16.42 23.61 17.41
N PHE A 56 -16.43 22.53 18.18
CA PHE A 56 -17.43 22.19 19.18
C PHE A 56 -16.89 22.55 20.58
N PRO A 57 -17.75 22.64 21.61
CA PRO A 57 -17.33 22.78 23.00
C PRO A 57 -16.30 21.72 23.40
N HIS A 58 -15.54 22.00 24.45
CA HIS A 58 -14.50 21.13 25.00
C HIS A 58 -13.33 20.83 24.03
N GLY A 59 -13.18 21.65 22.96
CA GLY A 59 -12.10 21.48 21.97
C GLY A 59 -12.29 20.30 21.00
N VAL A 60 -13.50 19.77 20.90
CA VAL A 60 -13.84 18.72 19.94
C VAL A 60 -13.96 19.34 18.55
N ALA A 61 -13.28 18.75 17.57
CA ALA A 61 -13.39 19.15 16.17
C ALA A 61 -14.46 18.31 15.46
N GLY A 62 -15.22 18.92 14.57
CA GLY A 62 -16.13 18.25 13.66
C GLY A 62 -15.76 18.53 12.20
N LEU A 63 -16.10 17.62 11.31
CA LEU A 63 -15.93 17.74 9.87
C LEU A 63 -17.27 17.93 9.20
N ALA A 64 -17.50 19.03 8.49
CA ALA A 64 -18.72 19.28 7.72
C ALA A 64 -18.78 18.33 6.51
N MET A 65 -19.79 17.46 6.44
CA MET A 65 -19.94 16.47 5.38
C MET A 65 -21.23 16.60 4.58
N ASN A 66 -22.36 16.91 5.22
CA ASN A 66 -23.62 17.19 4.56
C ASN A 66 -23.93 18.67 4.68
N LEU A 67 -24.22 19.32 3.57
CA LEU A 67 -24.66 20.70 3.51
C LEU A 67 -26.10 20.69 2.98
N ASP A 68 -27.05 20.58 3.91
CA ASP A 68 -28.48 20.69 3.60
C ASP A 68 -28.93 22.15 3.72
N GLU A 69 -30.09 22.50 3.19
CA GLU A 69 -30.57 23.89 3.11
C GLU A 69 -30.66 24.57 4.48
N ASP A 70 -31.09 23.84 5.53
CA ASP A 70 -31.27 24.36 6.87
C ASP A 70 -30.30 23.81 7.92
N GLN A 71 -29.50 22.80 7.57
CA GLN A 71 -28.66 22.09 8.54
C GLN A 71 -27.36 21.60 7.91
N VAL A 72 -26.33 21.53 8.75
CA VAL A 72 -25.04 20.94 8.42
C VAL A 72 -24.89 19.62 9.17
N GLY A 73 -24.67 18.53 8.45
CA GLY A 73 -24.26 17.26 9.03
C GLY A 73 -22.76 17.25 9.28
N ALA A 74 -22.35 17.30 10.53
CA ALA A 74 -20.96 17.26 10.95
C ALA A 74 -20.62 15.92 11.60
N VAL A 75 -19.46 15.39 11.28
CA VAL A 75 -18.89 14.18 11.85
C VAL A 75 -17.87 14.56 12.90
N LEU A 76 -18.01 14.08 14.13
CA LEU A 76 -17.16 14.45 15.25
C LEU A 76 -15.84 13.66 15.25
N LEU A 77 -14.74 14.38 15.45
CA LEU A 77 -13.37 13.84 15.39
C LEU A 77 -12.77 13.79 16.80
N GLY A 78 -13.24 12.86 17.63
CA GLY A 78 -12.77 12.68 18.99
C GLY A 78 -13.86 12.21 19.95
N ASP A 79 -13.61 12.37 21.26
CA ASP A 79 -14.59 12.07 22.30
C ASP A 79 -15.65 13.17 22.34
N TYR A 80 -16.89 12.78 22.10
CA TYR A 80 -18.04 13.69 22.01
C TYR A 80 -19.04 13.50 23.16
N THR A 81 -18.67 12.76 24.20
CA THR A 81 -19.58 12.40 25.31
C THR A 81 -20.06 13.61 26.11
N GLU A 82 -19.29 14.70 26.08
CA GLU A 82 -19.64 15.95 26.78
C GLU A 82 -20.47 16.94 25.96
N ILE A 83 -20.60 16.73 24.63
CA ILE A 83 -21.36 17.59 23.72
C ILE A 83 -22.85 17.32 23.88
N LYS A 84 -23.68 18.36 23.84
CA LYS A 84 -25.14 18.30 24.06
C LYS A 84 -25.90 19.03 22.96
N GLU A 85 -27.16 18.64 22.78
CA GLU A 85 -28.12 19.44 22.01
C GLU A 85 -28.28 20.84 22.62
N GLY A 86 -28.26 21.86 21.78
CA GLY A 86 -28.27 23.26 22.17
C GLY A 86 -26.88 23.90 22.33
N ASP A 87 -25.81 23.11 22.25
CA ASP A 87 -24.47 23.65 22.33
C ASP A 87 -24.14 24.54 21.12
N GLU A 88 -23.38 25.59 21.39
CA GLU A 88 -22.89 26.52 20.39
C GLU A 88 -21.66 25.94 19.69
N VAL A 89 -21.60 26.04 18.37
CA VAL A 89 -20.51 25.58 17.55
C VAL A 89 -20.02 26.71 16.61
N LYS A 90 -18.74 26.70 16.25
CA LYS A 90 -18.14 27.75 15.44
C LYS A 90 -17.49 27.16 14.19
N ARG A 91 -17.71 27.82 13.04
CA ARG A 91 -16.94 27.48 11.87
C ARG A 91 -15.52 28.02 12.01
N THR A 92 -14.56 27.28 11.47
CA THR A 92 -13.14 27.69 11.52
C THR A 92 -12.66 28.37 10.24
N GLY A 93 -13.41 28.26 9.14
CA GLY A 93 -12.96 28.69 7.80
C GLY A 93 -11.77 27.88 7.26
N LYS A 94 -11.38 26.80 7.94
CA LYS A 94 -10.23 25.97 7.59
C LYS A 94 -10.67 24.61 7.09
N ILE A 95 -10.21 24.24 5.91
CA ILE A 95 -10.37 22.88 5.41
C ILE A 95 -9.47 21.93 6.19
N MET A 96 -9.98 20.73 6.50
CA MET A 96 -9.24 19.70 7.21
C MET A 96 -7.86 19.46 6.57
N SER A 97 -6.81 19.64 7.36
CA SER A 97 -5.42 19.48 6.94
C SER A 97 -4.65 18.64 7.95
N VAL A 98 -3.61 17.96 7.48
CA VAL A 98 -2.73 17.15 8.33
C VAL A 98 -1.29 17.62 8.23
N PRO A 99 -0.48 17.45 9.29
CA PRO A 99 0.94 17.72 9.24
C PRO A 99 1.62 16.79 8.21
N VAL A 100 2.61 17.33 7.52
CA VAL A 100 3.41 16.61 6.53
C VAL A 100 4.90 16.92 6.74
N GLY A 101 5.76 16.21 6.04
CA GLY A 101 7.20 16.49 6.06
C GLY A 101 8.05 15.37 6.65
N ASN A 102 9.36 15.61 6.64
CA ASN A 102 10.34 14.62 7.09
C ASN A 102 10.23 14.31 8.61
N ALA A 103 9.65 15.22 9.40
CA ALA A 103 9.46 15.04 10.85
C ALA A 103 8.50 13.88 11.20
N LEU A 104 7.70 13.40 10.25
CA LEU A 104 6.81 12.26 10.43
C LEU A 104 7.50 10.91 10.18
N ILE A 105 8.66 10.89 9.53
CA ILE A 105 9.39 9.64 9.26
C ILE A 105 9.81 9.00 10.58
N GLY A 106 9.56 7.71 10.73
CA GLY A 106 9.81 6.94 11.94
C GLY A 106 8.74 7.08 13.03
N ARG A 107 7.64 7.78 12.74
CA ARG A 107 6.57 8.04 13.69
C ARG A 107 5.32 7.21 13.41
N VAL A 108 4.56 6.97 14.48
CA VAL A 108 3.21 6.39 14.40
C VAL A 108 2.22 7.48 14.78
N VAL A 109 1.29 7.77 13.87
CA VAL A 109 0.31 8.87 14.02
C VAL A 109 -1.12 8.36 13.81
N ASN A 110 -2.08 9.09 14.35
CA ASN A 110 -3.50 8.87 14.06
C ASN A 110 -3.93 9.54 12.73
N ALA A 111 -5.20 9.45 12.37
CA ALA A 111 -5.76 10.05 11.15
C ALA A 111 -5.67 11.59 11.09
N LEU A 112 -5.46 12.26 12.22
CA LEU A 112 -5.26 13.70 12.30
C LEU A 112 -3.77 14.10 12.24
N GLY A 113 -2.86 13.12 12.12
CA GLY A 113 -1.43 13.33 12.15
C GLY A 113 -0.84 13.57 13.54
N GLN A 114 -1.62 13.31 14.60
CA GLN A 114 -1.15 13.40 15.98
C GLN A 114 -0.35 12.14 16.35
N PRO A 115 0.79 12.27 17.06
CA PRO A 115 1.60 11.13 17.46
C PRO A 115 0.89 10.25 18.49
N ILE A 116 0.99 8.94 18.30
CA ILE A 116 0.45 7.90 19.20
C ILE A 116 1.54 6.88 19.60
N ASP A 117 2.81 7.25 19.44
CA ASP A 117 3.99 6.41 19.64
C ASP A 117 4.81 6.77 20.89
N ASP A 118 4.29 7.61 21.76
CA ASP A 118 4.94 8.11 22.99
C ASP A 118 6.32 8.76 22.78
N LYS A 119 6.68 9.08 21.50
CA LYS A 119 7.96 9.73 21.16
C LYS A 119 7.90 11.27 21.19
N GLY A 120 6.87 11.83 21.83
CA GLY A 120 6.67 13.28 21.97
C GLY A 120 6.09 13.97 20.72
N PRO A 121 5.90 15.29 20.76
CA PRO A 121 5.26 16.05 19.69
C PRO A 121 6.06 16.03 18.38
N ILE A 122 5.36 16.16 17.25
CA ILE A 122 5.97 16.27 15.93
C ILE A 122 6.16 17.75 15.58
N ASN A 123 7.40 18.15 15.44
CA ASN A 123 7.75 19.54 15.12
C ASN A 123 7.74 19.74 13.60
N THR A 124 6.60 20.11 13.04
CA THR A 124 6.47 20.54 11.66
C THR A 124 5.48 21.69 11.57
N THR A 125 5.74 22.64 10.69
CA THR A 125 4.84 23.76 10.36
C THR A 125 4.14 23.52 9.02
N GLU A 126 4.57 22.48 8.27
CA GLU A 126 4.03 22.16 6.96
C GLU A 126 2.77 21.31 7.12
N THR A 127 1.71 21.72 6.46
CA THR A 127 0.43 20.99 6.43
C THR A 127 -0.10 20.90 5.01
N LEU A 128 -0.83 19.82 4.71
CA LEU A 128 -1.55 19.69 3.45
C LEU A 128 -3.02 19.34 3.72
N PRO A 129 -3.95 19.83 2.89
CA PRO A 129 -5.34 19.41 2.95
C PRO A 129 -5.47 17.91 2.80
N VAL A 130 -6.33 17.30 3.59
CA VAL A 130 -6.59 15.85 3.57
C VAL A 130 -7.18 15.44 2.23
N GLU A 131 -8.13 16.20 1.71
CA GLU A 131 -8.68 16.03 0.37
C GLU A 131 -8.06 17.03 -0.60
N ARG A 132 -7.47 16.51 -1.68
CA ARG A 132 -6.84 17.27 -2.76
C ARG A 132 -7.23 16.67 -4.10
N LEU A 133 -7.27 17.49 -5.12
CA LEU A 133 -7.43 17.02 -6.49
C LEU A 133 -6.20 16.24 -6.93
N ALA A 134 -6.43 15.14 -7.63
CA ALA A 134 -5.36 14.37 -8.26
C ALA A 134 -4.64 15.19 -9.34
N PRO A 135 -3.34 14.96 -9.60
CA PRO A 135 -2.63 15.58 -10.70
C PRO A 135 -3.36 15.39 -12.03
N GLY A 136 -3.44 16.44 -12.84
CA GLY A 136 -4.07 16.41 -14.16
C GLY A 136 -3.34 15.51 -15.16
N VAL A 137 -3.93 15.28 -16.32
CA VAL A 137 -3.34 14.42 -17.36
C VAL A 137 -1.99 14.98 -17.85
N ILE A 138 -1.88 16.30 -17.98
CA ILE A 138 -0.65 16.97 -18.45
C ILE A 138 0.45 16.94 -17.39
N ASP A 139 0.07 16.84 -16.12
CA ASP A 139 1.00 16.82 -14.97
C ASP A 139 1.62 15.45 -14.75
N ARG A 140 1.11 14.41 -15.40
CA ARG A 140 1.58 13.03 -15.27
C ARG A 140 2.56 12.65 -16.37
N GLN A 141 3.38 11.66 -16.07
CA GLN A 141 4.17 10.94 -17.08
C GLN A 141 3.95 9.43 -16.96
N SER A 142 4.31 8.71 -18.02
CA SER A 142 4.18 7.26 -18.07
C SER A 142 5.03 6.57 -17.01
N VAL A 143 4.48 5.54 -16.39
CA VAL A 143 5.18 4.68 -15.42
C VAL A 143 6.16 3.78 -16.16
N ARG A 144 7.46 3.98 -15.93
CA ARG A 144 8.56 3.22 -16.57
C ARG A 144 9.64 2.78 -15.59
N GLU A 145 9.66 3.30 -14.37
CA GLU A 145 10.65 2.98 -13.37
C GLU A 145 10.15 1.86 -12.48
N PRO A 146 10.94 0.80 -12.23
CA PRO A 146 10.53 -0.30 -11.40
C PRO A 146 10.40 0.11 -9.92
N MET A 147 9.40 -0.45 -9.26
CA MET A 147 9.28 -0.51 -7.81
C MET A 147 9.40 -1.99 -7.41
N ALA A 148 10.61 -2.41 -7.04
CA ALA A 148 10.86 -3.79 -6.66
C ALA A 148 10.23 -4.10 -5.29
N THR A 149 9.42 -5.14 -5.24
CA THR A 149 8.83 -5.65 -3.99
C THR A 149 9.80 -6.54 -3.21
N GLY A 150 10.81 -7.08 -3.88
CA GLY A 150 11.71 -8.08 -3.34
C GLY A 150 11.14 -9.51 -3.35
N ILE A 151 9.96 -9.69 -3.95
CA ILE A 151 9.25 -10.97 -4.01
C ILE A 151 9.35 -11.53 -5.43
N LYS A 152 9.97 -12.69 -5.57
CA LYS A 152 10.22 -13.34 -6.87
C LYS A 152 8.95 -13.45 -7.73
N ALA A 153 7.87 -13.95 -7.15
CA ALA A 153 6.61 -14.16 -7.86
C ALA A 153 6.00 -12.86 -8.42
N ILE A 154 6.17 -11.75 -7.72
CA ILE A 154 5.62 -10.45 -8.11
C ILE A 154 6.55 -9.77 -9.11
N ASP A 155 7.80 -9.56 -8.74
CA ASP A 155 8.74 -8.76 -9.54
C ASP A 155 9.00 -9.37 -10.92
N THR A 156 8.93 -10.71 -11.05
CA THR A 156 9.20 -11.40 -12.31
C THR A 156 7.98 -11.60 -13.22
N MET A 157 6.76 -11.60 -12.67
CA MET A 157 5.54 -11.89 -13.46
C MET A 157 4.52 -10.77 -13.47
N ILE A 158 4.51 -9.93 -12.43
CA ILE A 158 3.52 -8.87 -12.21
C ILE A 158 4.27 -7.61 -11.73
N PRO A 159 5.27 -7.13 -12.49
CA PRO A 159 6.11 -6.04 -12.04
C PRO A 159 5.31 -4.77 -11.80
N ILE A 160 5.65 -4.06 -10.73
CA ILE A 160 5.02 -2.82 -10.30
C ILE A 160 5.97 -1.65 -10.64
N GLY A 161 5.39 -0.55 -11.10
CA GLY A 161 6.14 0.67 -11.39
C GLY A 161 5.88 1.79 -10.39
N ARG A 162 6.83 2.72 -10.31
CA ARG A 162 6.73 3.91 -9.46
C ARG A 162 5.62 4.84 -9.96
N GLY A 163 4.60 5.04 -9.13
CA GLY A 163 3.40 5.80 -9.46
C GLY A 163 2.23 4.95 -9.94
N GLN A 164 2.37 3.63 -9.95
CA GLN A 164 1.30 2.67 -10.25
C GLN A 164 0.41 2.43 -9.02
N ARG A 165 -0.83 2.01 -9.27
CA ARG A 165 -1.78 1.54 -8.26
C ARG A 165 -2.00 0.05 -8.48
N GLU A 166 -1.44 -0.79 -7.62
CA GLU A 166 -1.54 -2.25 -7.74
C GLU A 166 -2.28 -2.81 -6.52
N LEU A 167 -3.41 -3.47 -6.78
CA LEU A 167 -4.28 -3.99 -5.73
C LEU A 167 -3.76 -5.33 -5.20
N LEU A 168 -3.67 -5.47 -3.87
CA LEU A 168 -3.50 -6.76 -3.19
C LEU A 168 -4.87 -7.26 -2.74
N ILE A 169 -5.35 -8.37 -3.32
CA ILE A 169 -6.70 -8.87 -3.08
C ILE A 169 -6.68 -10.36 -2.72
N GLY A 170 -7.50 -10.76 -1.78
CA GLY A 170 -7.66 -12.16 -1.34
C GLY A 170 -8.30 -12.27 0.02
N ASP A 171 -8.58 -13.49 0.45
CA ASP A 171 -9.23 -13.78 1.72
C ASP A 171 -8.35 -13.42 2.92
N ARG A 172 -8.93 -13.47 4.10
CA ARG A 172 -8.22 -13.25 5.36
C ARG A 172 -7.03 -14.20 5.49
N GLN A 173 -5.91 -13.69 6.04
CA GLN A 173 -4.71 -14.47 6.36
C GLN A 173 -4.02 -15.15 5.15
N THR A 174 -4.27 -14.69 3.92
CA THR A 174 -3.58 -15.19 2.71
C THR A 174 -2.21 -14.55 2.47
N GLY A 175 -1.76 -13.64 3.33
CA GLY A 175 -0.43 -13.03 3.25
C GLY A 175 -0.38 -11.62 2.63
N LYS A 176 -1.52 -10.93 2.45
CA LYS A 176 -1.57 -9.57 1.89
C LYS A 176 -0.66 -8.58 2.65
N THR A 177 -0.84 -8.50 3.96
CA THR A 177 -0.02 -7.65 4.84
C THR A 177 1.46 -8.03 4.80
N ALA A 178 1.79 -9.34 4.71
CA ALA A 178 3.17 -9.80 4.60
C ALA A 178 3.84 -9.28 3.32
N ILE A 179 3.17 -9.36 2.18
CA ILE A 179 3.65 -8.79 0.90
C ILE A 179 3.88 -7.28 1.02
N ALA A 180 2.96 -6.57 1.67
CA ALA A 180 3.09 -5.14 1.91
C ALA A 180 4.33 -4.81 2.77
N LEU A 181 4.55 -5.55 3.86
CA LEU A 181 5.72 -5.38 4.73
C LEU A 181 7.03 -5.76 4.04
N ASP A 182 7.07 -6.85 3.27
CA ASP A 182 8.24 -7.22 2.45
C ASP A 182 8.59 -6.11 1.47
N THR A 183 7.59 -5.50 0.84
CA THR A 183 7.80 -4.36 -0.07
C THR A 183 8.40 -3.15 0.67
N ILE A 184 7.92 -2.84 1.88
CA ILE A 184 8.50 -1.78 2.71
C ILE A 184 9.95 -2.12 3.07
N ILE A 185 10.21 -3.32 3.57
CA ILE A 185 11.56 -3.77 3.98
C ILE A 185 12.54 -3.68 2.79
N ASN A 186 12.11 -4.08 1.60
CA ASN A 186 12.92 -3.99 0.38
C ASN A 186 13.19 -2.54 -0.07
N SER A 187 12.41 -1.59 0.42
CA SER A 187 12.50 -0.18 0.00
C SER A 187 13.72 0.56 0.54
N ALA A 188 14.42 0.01 1.53
CA ALA A 188 15.62 0.60 2.13
C ALA A 188 16.68 1.05 1.11
N LYS A 189 16.93 0.21 0.10
CA LYS A 189 17.93 0.46 -0.96
C LYS A 189 17.39 1.26 -2.14
N ASN A 190 16.07 1.52 -2.18
CA ASN A 190 15.39 2.09 -3.32
C ASN A 190 15.09 3.59 -3.18
N ASN A 191 15.56 4.24 -2.11
CA ASN A 191 15.29 5.65 -1.78
C ASN A 191 13.79 5.98 -1.85
N LEU A 192 12.96 5.14 -1.22
CA LEU A 192 11.51 5.21 -1.22
C LEU A 192 11.04 5.52 0.21
N ILE A 193 10.22 6.55 0.36
CA ILE A 193 9.53 6.83 1.62
C ILE A 193 8.24 6.04 1.64
N CYS A 194 8.03 5.26 2.70
CA CYS A 194 6.87 4.39 2.83
C CYS A 194 5.85 4.98 3.81
N ILE A 195 4.58 4.86 3.48
CA ILE A 195 3.46 5.21 4.36
C ILE A 195 2.59 3.96 4.51
N TYR A 196 2.52 3.42 5.72
CA TYR A 196 1.64 2.31 6.03
C TYR A 196 0.39 2.83 6.74
N CYS A 197 -0.76 2.71 6.10
CA CYS A 197 -2.05 3.14 6.62
C CYS A 197 -2.86 1.93 7.10
N ALA A 198 -2.98 1.77 8.42
CA ALA A 198 -3.81 0.76 9.06
C ALA A 198 -5.23 1.31 9.26
N VAL A 199 -6.22 0.68 8.64
CA VAL A 199 -7.62 1.09 8.72
C VAL A 199 -8.46 -0.01 9.37
N GLY A 200 -9.08 0.29 10.51
CA GLY A 200 -9.94 -0.64 11.23
C GLY A 200 -9.25 -1.93 11.68
N GLN A 201 -7.92 -1.89 11.82
CA GLN A 201 -7.11 -3.01 12.32
C GLN A 201 -7.15 -3.08 13.85
N LYS A 202 -6.94 -4.27 14.42
CA LYS A 202 -6.77 -4.41 15.87
C LYS A 202 -5.47 -3.70 16.31
N ARG A 203 -5.48 -3.06 17.48
CA ARG A 203 -4.27 -2.42 18.05
C ARG A 203 -3.08 -3.36 18.13
N SER A 204 -3.32 -4.63 18.50
CA SER A 204 -2.27 -5.66 18.55
C SER A 204 -1.65 -5.94 17.17
N SER A 205 -2.46 -5.93 16.10
CA SER A 205 -1.96 -6.11 14.73
C SER A 205 -1.11 -4.93 14.28
N VAL A 206 -1.53 -3.70 14.59
CA VAL A 206 -0.74 -2.50 14.29
C VAL A 206 0.59 -2.51 15.06
N ALA A 207 0.56 -2.86 16.34
CA ALA A 207 1.78 -2.97 17.16
C ALA A 207 2.76 -4.02 16.58
N GLN A 208 2.25 -5.17 16.12
CA GLN A 208 3.05 -6.21 15.48
C GLN A 208 3.67 -5.74 14.16
N VAL A 209 2.94 -4.96 13.34
CA VAL A 209 3.48 -4.34 12.12
C VAL A 209 4.61 -3.38 12.46
N VAL A 210 4.40 -2.48 13.42
CA VAL A 210 5.44 -1.51 13.86
C VAL A 210 6.68 -2.24 14.36
N GLN A 211 6.50 -3.26 15.22
CA GLN A 211 7.61 -4.07 15.72
C GLN A 211 8.38 -4.74 14.57
N THR A 212 7.69 -5.36 13.61
CA THR A 212 8.33 -5.99 12.45
C THR A 212 9.14 -4.98 11.64
N LEU A 213 8.61 -3.77 11.42
CA LEU A 213 9.32 -2.71 10.72
C LEU A 213 10.54 -2.20 11.50
N GLU A 214 10.45 -2.11 12.83
CA GLU A 214 11.56 -1.73 13.70
C GLU A 214 12.68 -2.80 13.69
N GLU A 215 12.33 -4.07 13.83
CA GLU A 215 13.29 -5.20 13.79
C GLU A 215 14.10 -5.25 12.49
N HIS A 216 13.48 -4.82 11.36
CA HIS A 216 14.15 -4.77 10.06
C HIS A 216 14.74 -3.38 9.72
N GLY A 217 14.72 -2.43 10.67
CA GLY A 217 15.22 -1.07 10.45
C GLY A 217 14.39 -0.24 9.47
N ALA A 218 13.21 -0.71 9.09
CA ALA A 218 12.37 -0.09 8.07
C ALA A 218 11.63 1.16 8.58
N MET A 219 11.49 1.34 9.89
CA MET A 219 10.92 2.57 10.46
C MET A 219 11.75 3.81 10.12
N ALA A 220 13.04 3.67 9.80
CA ALA A 220 13.89 4.81 9.44
C ALA A 220 13.43 5.57 8.16
N TYR A 221 12.56 4.98 7.36
CA TYR A 221 12.00 5.58 6.14
C TYR A 221 10.48 5.35 6.01
N THR A 222 9.82 4.97 7.11
CA THR A 222 8.38 4.65 7.11
C THR A 222 7.61 5.56 8.07
N ILE A 223 6.42 5.99 7.64
CA ILE A 223 5.41 6.65 8.45
C ILE A 223 4.26 5.65 8.63
N VAL A 224 3.79 5.47 9.85
CA VAL A 224 2.62 4.64 10.14
C VAL A 224 1.44 5.53 10.52
N VAL A 225 0.37 5.45 9.75
CA VAL A 225 -0.91 6.12 10.04
C VAL A 225 -1.89 5.08 10.50
N ALA A 226 -2.38 5.17 11.73
CA ALA A 226 -3.27 4.17 12.30
C ALA A 226 -4.61 4.78 12.70
N ALA A 227 -5.69 4.16 12.20
CA ALA A 227 -7.05 4.30 12.72
C ALA A 227 -7.56 2.91 13.06
N THR A 228 -7.47 2.56 14.34
CA THR A 228 -7.76 1.19 14.81
C THR A 228 -9.25 0.89 14.87
N ALA A 229 -9.62 -0.38 15.00
CA ALA A 229 -11.02 -0.81 15.09
C ALA A 229 -11.76 -0.28 16.33
N SER A 230 -11.03 0.22 17.33
CA SER A 230 -11.63 0.86 18.53
C SER A 230 -11.87 2.36 18.36
N GLU A 231 -11.42 2.94 17.26
CA GLU A 231 -11.63 4.35 16.96
C GLU A 231 -12.95 4.56 16.18
N PRO A 232 -13.59 5.73 16.33
CA PRO A 232 -14.82 6.03 15.61
C PRO A 232 -14.66 5.94 14.09
N ALA A 233 -15.74 5.61 13.38
CA ALA A 233 -15.76 5.49 11.93
C ALA A 233 -15.18 6.71 11.18
N PRO A 234 -15.35 7.96 11.63
CA PRO A 234 -14.72 9.13 11.03
C PRO A 234 -13.20 9.09 10.97
N MET A 235 -12.56 8.58 12.00
CA MET A 235 -11.11 8.44 12.05
C MET A 235 -10.63 7.39 11.03
N GLN A 236 -11.36 6.29 10.92
CA GLN A 236 -11.08 5.25 9.92
C GLN A 236 -11.32 5.75 8.47
N TYR A 237 -12.31 6.62 8.28
CA TYR A 237 -12.57 7.28 7.00
C TYR A 237 -11.44 8.24 6.61
N LEU A 238 -10.95 9.05 7.55
CA LEU A 238 -9.92 10.06 7.26
C LEU A 238 -8.52 9.47 7.04
N ALA A 239 -8.18 8.36 7.71
CA ALA A 239 -6.83 7.81 7.72
C ALA A 239 -6.22 7.58 6.32
N PRO A 240 -6.90 6.98 5.34
CA PRO A 240 -6.34 6.82 3.98
C PRO A 240 -6.07 8.14 3.28
N PHE A 241 -6.93 9.13 3.45
CA PHE A 241 -6.73 10.47 2.87
C PHE A 241 -5.56 11.21 3.50
N ALA A 242 -5.41 11.12 4.84
CA ALA A 242 -4.29 11.66 5.58
C ALA A 242 -2.97 11.02 5.14
N ALA A 243 -2.92 9.70 5.06
CA ALA A 243 -1.76 8.95 4.58
C ALA A 243 -1.38 9.33 3.14
N THR A 244 -2.38 9.54 2.28
CA THR A 244 -2.17 10.02 0.90
C THR A 244 -1.56 11.42 0.89
N ALA A 245 -2.08 12.36 1.68
CA ALA A 245 -1.55 13.72 1.77
C ALA A 245 -0.08 13.72 2.24
N MET A 246 0.27 12.87 3.21
CA MET A 246 1.66 12.68 3.65
C MET A 246 2.55 12.15 2.51
N GLY A 247 2.05 11.19 1.71
CA GLY A 247 2.77 10.67 0.54
C GLY A 247 2.92 11.68 -0.59
N GLU A 248 1.89 12.49 -0.84
CA GLU A 248 1.92 13.55 -1.84
C GLU A 248 2.96 14.62 -1.55
N TYR A 249 3.20 14.94 -0.28
CA TYR A 249 4.27 15.84 0.09
C TYR A 249 5.62 15.42 -0.49
N PHE A 250 5.96 14.16 -0.38
CA PHE A 250 7.22 13.64 -0.92
C PHE A 250 7.23 13.62 -2.45
N ARG A 251 6.12 13.19 -3.08
CA ARG A 251 5.95 13.23 -4.54
C ARG A 251 6.14 14.65 -5.09
N ASP A 252 5.48 15.62 -4.49
CA ASP A 252 5.47 17.00 -4.95
C ASP A 252 6.83 17.68 -4.73
N ASN A 253 7.67 17.13 -3.84
CA ASN A 253 9.07 17.53 -3.62
C ASN A 253 10.08 16.66 -4.41
N GLY A 254 9.65 16.03 -5.51
CA GLY A 254 10.53 15.27 -6.41
C GLY A 254 11.05 13.95 -5.85
N LYS A 255 10.51 13.47 -4.73
CA LYS A 255 10.86 12.18 -4.13
C LYS A 255 9.89 11.09 -4.57
N HIS A 256 10.20 9.86 -4.20
CA HIS A 256 9.35 8.71 -4.46
C HIS A 256 8.76 8.21 -3.15
N ALA A 257 7.44 8.02 -3.13
CA ALA A 257 6.74 7.48 -1.97
C ALA A 257 5.89 6.26 -2.36
N LEU A 258 5.68 5.39 -1.38
CA LEU A 258 4.80 4.24 -1.43
C LEU A 258 3.75 4.39 -0.33
N VAL A 259 2.47 4.29 -0.66
CA VAL A 259 1.39 4.23 0.32
C VAL A 259 0.70 2.87 0.26
N ILE A 260 0.51 2.27 1.42
CA ILE A 260 -0.20 1.00 1.59
C ILE A 260 -1.46 1.28 2.38
N TYR A 261 -2.60 0.81 1.91
CA TYR A 261 -3.89 0.93 2.62
C TYR A 261 -4.34 -0.45 3.09
N ASP A 262 -4.17 -0.74 4.36
CA ASP A 262 -4.54 -2.03 4.97
C ASP A 262 -5.69 -1.84 5.97
N ASP A 263 -6.99 -1.95 5.57
CA ASP A 263 -7.47 -2.25 4.22
C ASP A 263 -8.61 -1.30 3.78
N LEU A 264 -8.84 -1.21 2.48
CA LEU A 264 -9.91 -0.38 1.91
C LEU A 264 -11.31 -1.01 2.05
N SER A 265 -11.43 -2.30 2.36
CA SER A 265 -12.72 -2.92 2.69
C SER A 265 -13.30 -2.31 3.96
N LYS A 266 -12.47 -2.10 4.99
CA LYS A 266 -12.86 -1.44 6.24
C LYS A 266 -13.08 0.05 6.04
N HIS A 267 -12.29 0.70 5.18
CA HIS A 267 -12.52 2.09 4.79
C HIS A 267 -13.92 2.28 4.19
N ALA A 268 -14.32 1.41 3.25
CA ALA A 268 -15.66 1.43 2.67
C ALA A 268 -16.75 1.18 3.74
N ALA A 269 -16.52 0.24 4.66
CA ALA A 269 -17.46 -0.04 5.75
C ALA A 269 -17.66 1.17 6.67
N SER A 270 -16.57 1.86 7.04
CA SER A 270 -16.65 3.09 7.85
C SER A 270 -17.39 4.20 7.10
N TYR A 271 -17.17 4.36 5.81
CA TYR A 271 -17.90 5.33 5.00
C TYR A 271 -19.40 4.99 4.88
N ARG A 272 -19.74 3.70 4.77
CA ARG A 272 -21.14 3.24 4.82
C ARG A 272 -21.79 3.59 6.15
N GLU A 273 -21.12 3.34 7.26
CA GLU A 273 -21.59 3.68 8.62
C GLU A 273 -21.88 5.18 8.74
N ILE A 274 -20.92 6.03 8.42
CA ILE A 274 -21.07 7.49 8.42
C ILE A 274 -22.25 7.92 7.52
N SER A 275 -22.36 7.36 6.33
CA SER A 275 -23.40 7.73 5.37
C SER A 275 -24.80 7.36 5.85
N LEU A 276 -24.95 6.20 6.50
CA LEU A 276 -26.22 5.78 7.09
C LEU A 276 -26.61 6.68 8.29
N LEU A 277 -25.65 7.03 9.15
CA LEU A 277 -25.86 7.94 10.26
C LEU A 277 -26.23 9.36 9.79
N LEU A 278 -25.63 9.82 8.70
CA LEU A 278 -26.01 11.07 8.02
C LEU A 278 -27.34 10.96 7.25
N ARG A 279 -28.01 9.80 7.28
CA ARG A 279 -29.28 9.50 6.57
C ARG A 279 -29.19 9.64 5.05
N ARG A 280 -28.01 9.44 4.47
CA ARG A 280 -27.86 9.32 3.00
C ARG A 280 -28.57 8.06 2.53
N PRO A 281 -29.27 8.09 1.36
CA PRO A 281 -29.97 6.92 0.87
C PRO A 281 -28.99 5.77 0.56
N PRO A 282 -29.23 4.56 1.08
CA PRO A 282 -28.39 3.41 0.81
C PRO A 282 -28.62 2.85 -0.59
N GLY A 283 -27.53 2.39 -1.23
CA GLY A 283 -27.54 1.64 -2.49
C GLY A 283 -27.27 0.14 -2.27
N ARG A 284 -26.54 -0.47 -3.21
CA ARG A 284 -26.16 -1.90 -3.15
C ARG A 284 -25.37 -2.21 -1.87
N GLU A 285 -25.74 -3.28 -1.17
CA GLU A 285 -25.12 -3.72 0.09
C GLU A 285 -25.11 -2.62 1.19
N ALA A 286 -26.09 -1.71 1.13
CA ALA A 286 -26.23 -0.54 1.99
C ALA A 286 -25.08 0.49 1.86
N TYR A 287 -24.20 0.37 0.86
CA TYR A 287 -23.22 1.41 0.57
C TYR A 287 -23.89 2.64 -0.05
N PRO A 288 -23.38 3.85 0.22
CA PRO A 288 -23.86 5.05 -0.46
C PRO A 288 -23.50 5.01 -1.96
N GLY A 289 -24.29 5.71 -2.79
CA GLY A 289 -24.09 5.71 -4.23
C GLY A 289 -22.74 6.23 -4.72
N ASP A 290 -22.04 6.99 -3.89
CA ASP A 290 -20.74 7.60 -4.18
C ASP A 290 -19.54 6.80 -3.64
N VAL A 291 -19.73 5.55 -3.18
CA VAL A 291 -18.62 4.73 -2.66
C VAL A 291 -17.55 4.44 -3.74
N PHE A 292 -17.92 4.35 -5.01
CA PHE A 292 -16.95 4.28 -6.09
C PHE A 292 -16.09 5.55 -6.15
N TYR A 293 -16.71 6.71 -6.05
CA TYR A 293 -16.02 7.98 -6.05
C TYR A 293 -15.11 8.15 -4.81
N LEU A 294 -15.49 7.61 -3.66
CA LEU A 294 -14.63 7.57 -2.47
C LEU A 294 -13.24 6.98 -2.78
N HIS A 295 -13.20 5.79 -3.37
CA HIS A 295 -11.94 5.11 -3.67
C HIS A 295 -11.26 5.67 -4.92
N SER A 296 -12.02 6.13 -5.92
CA SER A 296 -11.41 6.70 -7.14
C SER A 296 -10.71 8.02 -6.84
N ARG A 297 -11.33 8.95 -6.08
CA ARG A 297 -10.67 10.21 -5.72
C ARG A 297 -9.47 10.02 -4.79
N LEU A 298 -9.44 8.95 -3.98
CA LEU A 298 -8.30 8.56 -3.17
C LEU A 298 -7.15 8.03 -4.04
N LEU A 299 -7.42 7.01 -4.84
CA LEU A 299 -6.41 6.25 -5.58
C LEU A 299 -5.86 7.02 -6.80
N GLU A 300 -6.66 7.87 -7.44
CA GLU A 300 -6.20 8.72 -8.55
C GLU A 300 -5.13 9.74 -8.15
N ARG A 301 -5.00 10.06 -6.87
CA ARG A 301 -3.93 10.91 -6.32
C ARG A 301 -2.55 10.24 -6.42
N SER A 302 -2.50 8.91 -6.46
CA SER A 302 -1.28 8.14 -6.68
C SER A 302 -0.91 8.13 -8.16
N SER A 303 0.25 8.68 -8.48
CA SER A 303 0.71 8.87 -9.86
C SER A 303 2.22 9.18 -9.92
N LYS A 304 2.78 9.06 -11.10
CA LYS A 304 4.10 9.59 -11.46
C LYS A 304 3.89 10.98 -12.07
N VAL A 305 4.43 12.01 -11.45
CA VAL A 305 4.36 13.38 -12.00
C VAL A 305 5.46 13.63 -13.01
N SER A 306 5.22 14.58 -13.91
CA SER A 306 6.16 14.97 -14.97
C SER A 306 7.45 15.57 -14.41
N ASP A 307 8.53 15.53 -15.18
CA ASP A 307 9.83 16.11 -14.81
C ASP A 307 9.73 17.62 -14.55
N LYS A 308 8.78 18.29 -15.18
CA LYS A 308 8.49 19.71 -14.92
C LYS A 308 8.03 19.97 -13.49
N LEU A 309 7.41 18.97 -12.87
CA LEU A 309 6.94 18.99 -11.48
C LEU A 309 7.90 18.23 -10.54
N GLY A 310 9.15 18.03 -10.94
CA GLY A 310 10.19 17.37 -10.15
C GLY A 310 10.28 15.86 -10.32
N GLY A 311 9.44 15.23 -11.17
CA GLY A 311 9.54 13.80 -11.51
C GLY A 311 9.29 12.85 -10.34
N GLY A 312 8.68 13.29 -9.25
CA GLY A 312 8.35 12.47 -8.09
C GLY A 312 7.25 11.44 -8.40
N SER A 313 7.04 10.51 -7.48
CA SER A 313 5.96 9.50 -7.62
C SER A 313 5.35 9.14 -6.29
N LEU A 314 4.06 8.81 -6.32
CA LEU A 314 3.34 8.18 -5.23
C LEU A 314 2.73 6.87 -5.78
N THR A 315 3.25 5.74 -5.33
CA THR A 315 2.76 4.40 -5.67
C THR A 315 1.76 3.96 -4.63
N ALA A 316 0.67 3.31 -5.02
CA ALA A 316 -0.33 2.80 -4.09
C ALA A 316 -0.41 1.27 -4.14
N LEU A 317 -0.42 0.65 -2.96
CA LEU A 317 -0.77 -0.75 -2.75
C LEU A 317 -2.02 -0.82 -1.85
N PRO A 318 -3.23 -0.64 -2.41
CA PRO A 318 -4.45 -0.89 -1.67
C PRO A 318 -4.62 -2.39 -1.41
N ILE A 319 -5.15 -2.70 -0.23
CA ILE A 319 -5.51 -4.06 0.16
C ILE A 319 -7.03 -4.17 0.21
N ILE A 320 -7.57 -5.21 -0.40
CA ILE A 320 -8.98 -5.60 -0.30
C ILE A 320 -9.09 -7.00 0.26
N GLU A 321 -9.97 -7.17 1.24
CA GLU A 321 -10.31 -8.46 1.81
C GLU A 321 -11.53 -9.03 1.09
N THR A 322 -11.40 -10.26 0.55
CA THR A 322 -12.52 -11.03 -0.01
C THR A 322 -13.06 -12.02 1.01
N GLN A 323 -14.24 -12.56 0.72
CA GLN A 323 -14.83 -13.68 1.44
C GLN A 323 -14.99 -14.84 0.47
N ALA A 324 -14.43 -15.99 0.82
CA ALA A 324 -14.43 -17.21 -0.02
C ALA A 324 -13.94 -16.97 -1.48
N GLY A 325 -12.97 -16.09 -1.66
CA GLY A 325 -12.41 -15.76 -2.97
C GLY A 325 -13.33 -14.97 -3.90
N ASP A 326 -14.47 -14.44 -3.40
CA ASP A 326 -15.42 -13.71 -4.24
C ASP A 326 -14.90 -12.32 -4.63
N VAL A 327 -14.33 -12.25 -5.83
CA VAL A 327 -13.88 -10.99 -6.45
C VAL A 327 -15.02 -10.23 -7.15
N SER A 328 -16.20 -10.82 -7.28
CA SER A 328 -17.38 -10.22 -7.93
C SER A 328 -18.21 -9.36 -6.97
N ALA A 329 -17.89 -9.36 -5.68
CA ALA A 329 -18.52 -8.52 -4.68
C ALA A 329 -18.34 -7.01 -5.01
N TYR A 330 -19.17 -6.16 -4.42
CA TYR A 330 -19.30 -4.78 -4.83
C TYR A 330 -18.02 -3.95 -4.65
N ILE A 331 -17.40 -3.99 -3.49
CA ILE A 331 -16.17 -3.22 -3.23
C ILE A 331 -14.96 -3.77 -4.01
N PRO A 332 -14.70 -5.09 -4.05
CA PRO A 332 -13.65 -5.66 -4.88
C PRO A 332 -13.72 -5.22 -6.36
N THR A 333 -14.89 -5.35 -6.99
CA THR A 333 -15.07 -4.97 -8.40
C THR A 333 -14.80 -3.48 -8.66
N ASN A 334 -15.22 -2.62 -7.73
CA ASN A 334 -14.97 -1.18 -7.82
C ASN A 334 -13.45 -0.90 -7.79
N VAL A 335 -12.72 -1.46 -6.83
CA VAL A 335 -11.30 -1.19 -6.68
C VAL A 335 -10.46 -1.81 -7.80
N ILE A 336 -10.81 -3.02 -8.28
CA ILE A 336 -10.18 -3.63 -9.47
C ILE A 336 -10.30 -2.70 -10.69
N SER A 337 -11.43 -2.05 -10.86
CA SER A 337 -11.64 -1.13 -12.02
C SER A 337 -10.85 0.17 -11.91
N ILE A 338 -10.60 0.66 -10.69
CA ILE A 338 -9.86 1.91 -10.42
C ILE A 338 -8.35 1.69 -10.53
N THR A 339 -7.85 0.51 -10.14
CA THR A 339 -6.42 0.21 -10.08
C THR A 339 -5.82 -0.18 -11.44
N ASP A 340 -4.50 -0.12 -11.55
CA ASP A 340 -3.74 -0.45 -12.75
C ASP A 340 -3.39 -1.94 -12.83
N GLY A 341 -4.00 -2.75 -12.00
CA GLY A 341 -3.84 -4.19 -11.91
C GLY A 341 -4.12 -4.71 -10.51
N GLN A 342 -4.03 -6.03 -10.38
CA GLN A 342 -4.24 -6.72 -9.11
C GLN A 342 -3.31 -7.92 -8.94
N ILE A 343 -2.89 -8.17 -7.71
CA ILE A 343 -2.22 -9.38 -7.24
C ILE A 343 -3.25 -10.16 -6.43
N PHE A 344 -3.71 -11.27 -6.97
CA PHE A 344 -4.71 -12.14 -6.34
C PHE A 344 -4.03 -13.21 -5.49
N LEU A 345 -4.39 -13.27 -4.21
CA LEU A 345 -3.90 -14.25 -3.25
C LEU A 345 -4.99 -15.29 -2.99
N GLU A 346 -4.68 -16.55 -3.27
CA GLU A 346 -5.62 -17.66 -3.22
C GLU A 346 -5.41 -18.51 -1.97
N THR A 347 -6.52 -18.81 -1.27
CA THR A 347 -6.51 -19.59 -0.03
C THR A 347 -6.02 -21.01 -0.26
N ASP A 348 -6.39 -21.64 -1.38
CA ASP A 348 -5.99 -23.02 -1.69
C ASP A 348 -4.47 -23.13 -1.93
N LEU A 349 -3.87 -22.15 -2.62
CA LEU A 349 -2.41 -22.06 -2.77
C LEU A 349 -1.72 -21.87 -1.42
N PHE A 350 -2.28 -21.01 -0.57
CA PHE A 350 -1.73 -20.80 0.77
C PHE A 350 -1.73 -22.05 1.62
N ASN A 351 -2.85 -22.78 1.62
CA ASN A 351 -3.04 -24.02 2.38
C ASN A 351 -2.20 -25.17 1.83
N SER A 352 -1.95 -25.23 0.51
CA SER A 352 -1.06 -26.21 -0.11
C SER A 352 0.43 -25.90 0.09
N GLY A 353 0.78 -24.82 0.82
CA GLY A 353 2.15 -24.46 1.13
C GLY A 353 2.86 -23.64 0.05
N VAL A 354 2.15 -23.14 -0.96
CA VAL A 354 2.68 -22.18 -1.93
C VAL A 354 2.59 -20.77 -1.32
N ARG A 355 3.71 -20.24 -0.87
CA ARG A 355 3.80 -18.94 -0.21
C ARG A 355 4.95 -18.12 -0.79
N PRO A 356 4.68 -16.89 -1.31
CA PRO A 356 3.38 -16.20 -1.34
C PRO A 356 2.35 -16.91 -2.25
N ALA A 357 1.09 -16.85 -1.83
CA ALA A 357 -0.02 -17.56 -2.47
C ALA A 357 -0.56 -16.83 -3.71
N VAL A 358 0.34 -16.33 -4.55
CA VAL A 358 -0.02 -15.53 -5.72
C VAL A 358 -0.60 -16.40 -6.83
N ASN A 359 -1.85 -16.16 -7.17
CA ASN A 359 -2.45 -16.76 -8.36
C ASN A 359 -2.02 -15.99 -9.62
N VAL A 360 -1.06 -16.53 -10.36
CA VAL A 360 -0.47 -15.88 -11.54
C VAL A 360 -1.50 -15.71 -12.67
N GLY A 361 -2.49 -16.60 -12.76
CA GLY A 361 -3.53 -16.56 -13.80
C GLY A 361 -4.51 -15.38 -13.63
N LEU A 362 -4.89 -15.10 -12.38
CA LEU A 362 -5.83 -14.02 -12.03
C LEU A 362 -5.14 -12.68 -11.77
N SER A 363 -3.82 -12.70 -11.58
CA SER A 363 -3.04 -11.50 -11.31
C SER A 363 -2.60 -10.81 -12.60
N VAL A 364 -2.76 -9.49 -12.65
CA VAL A 364 -2.49 -8.67 -13.84
C VAL A 364 -1.83 -7.36 -13.41
N SER A 365 -0.77 -6.96 -14.11
CA SER A 365 -0.26 -5.59 -14.09
C SER A 365 -0.47 -4.97 -15.46
N ARG A 366 -1.24 -3.86 -15.53
CA ARG A 366 -1.49 -3.14 -16.80
C ARG A 366 -0.25 -2.38 -17.27
N VAL A 367 0.65 -2.02 -16.38
CA VAL A 367 1.95 -1.42 -16.70
C VAL A 367 2.93 -2.51 -17.15
N GLY A 368 2.92 -3.64 -16.45
CA GLY A 368 3.68 -4.84 -16.81
C GLY A 368 5.18 -4.57 -16.96
N PHE A 369 5.81 -5.25 -17.90
CA PHE A 369 7.24 -5.14 -18.15
C PHE A 369 7.73 -3.77 -18.65
N SER A 370 6.84 -2.80 -18.89
CA SER A 370 7.25 -1.41 -19.14
C SER A 370 7.95 -0.79 -17.93
N ALA A 371 7.61 -1.27 -16.73
CA ALA A 371 8.19 -0.85 -15.46
C ALA A 371 9.23 -1.84 -14.91
N ALA A 372 9.72 -2.80 -15.70
CA ALA A 372 10.74 -3.75 -15.30
C ALA A 372 12.06 -3.49 -16.01
N ILE A 373 13.18 -3.86 -15.38
CA ILE A 373 14.46 -3.86 -16.05
C ILE A 373 14.50 -4.94 -17.14
N LYS A 374 15.32 -4.73 -18.18
CA LYS A 374 15.39 -5.66 -19.31
C LYS A 374 15.79 -7.08 -18.88
N ALA A 375 16.66 -7.23 -17.90
CA ALA A 375 17.04 -8.53 -17.35
C ALA A 375 15.84 -9.30 -16.77
N THR A 376 15.00 -8.65 -15.95
CA THR A 376 13.77 -9.26 -15.40
C THR A 376 12.80 -9.65 -16.52
N LYS A 377 12.62 -8.78 -17.53
CA LYS A 377 11.80 -9.10 -18.69
C LYS A 377 12.30 -10.32 -19.45
N GLN A 378 13.63 -10.45 -19.62
CA GLN A 378 14.24 -11.56 -20.35
C GLN A 378 14.03 -12.92 -19.68
N VAL A 379 13.94 -12.97 -18.35
CA VAL A 379 13.71 -14.22 -17.61
C VAL A 379 12.24 -14.47 -17.30
N GLY A 380 11.45 -13.41 -17.07
CA GLY A 380 10.06 -13.50 -16.65
C GLY A 380 9.02 -13.59 -17.78
N ALA A 381 9.39 -13.20 -19.02
CA ALA A 381 8.41 -13.07 -20.11
C ALA A 381 7.70 -14.39 -20.47
N THR A 382 8.42 -15.51 -20.44
CA THR A 382 7.88 -16.84 -20.73
C THR A 382 7.31 -17.54 -19.52
N MET A 383 7.76 -17.19 -18.32
CA MET A 383 7.46 -17.89 -17.08
C MET A 383 5.96 -17.94 -16.76
N LYS A 384 5.22 -16.86 -17.05
CA LYS A 384 3.77 -16.83 -16.85
C LYS A 384 3.05 -17.85 -17.74
N LEU A 385 3.49 -17.99 -18.98
CA LEU A 385 2.96 -18.99 -19.93
C LEU A 385 3.34 -20.41 -19.50
N ASP A 386 4.61 -20.62 -19.11
CA ASP A 386 5.09 -21.92 -18.66
C ASP A 386 4.32 -22.44 -17.44
N LEU A 387 4.05 -21.55 -16.47
CA LEU A 387 3.24 -21.89 -15.29
C LEU A 387 1.76 -22.11 -15.60
N ALA A 388 1.19 -21.40 -16.57
CA ALA A 388 -0.18 -21.64 -17.02
C ALA A 388 -0.28 -23.02 -17.66
N GLN A 389 0.62 -23.37 -18.58
CA GLN A 389 0.71 -24.70 -19.21
C GLN A 389 0.93 -25.79 -18.16
N TYR A 390 1.82 -25.57 -17.20
CA TYR A 390 2.02 -26.53 -16.09
C TYR A 390 0.74 -26.80 -15.32
N ARG A 391 -0.05 -25.78 -14.98
CA ARG A 391 -1.32 -25.96 -14.24
C ARG A 391 -2.33 -26.81 -15.03
N GLU A 392 -2.46 -26.54 -16.33
CA GLU A 392 -3.32 -27.32 -17.21
C GLU A 392 -2.86 -28.78 -17.28
N LEU A 393 -1.57 -29.00 -17.55
CA LEU A 393 -0.99 -30.33 -17.64
C LEU A 393 -1.06 -31.09 -16.31
N ALA A 394 -0.82 -30.41 -15.17
CA ALA A 394 -0.92 -31.03 -13.84
C ALA A 394 -2.34 -31.52 -13.53
N ALA A 395 -3.37 -30.79 -13.95
CA ALA A 395 -4.76 -31.22 -13.82
C ALA A 395 -5.04 -32.47 -14.68
N PHE A 396 -4.53 -32.53 -15.91
CA PHE A 396 -4.67 -33.73 -16.78
C PHE A 396 -3.87 -34.91 -16.26
N ALA A 397 -2.66 -34.68 -15.72
CA ALA A 397 -1.80 -35.77 -15.21
C ALA A 397 -2.42 -36.56 -14.05
N GLN A 398 -3.38 -35.99 -13.33
CA GLN A 398 -4.13 -36.69 -12.30
C GLN A 398 -5.07 -37.77 -12.86
N PHE A 399 -5.45 -37.68 -14.14
CA PHE A 399 -6.42 -38.57 -14.79
C PHE A 399 -5.80 -39.52 -15.82
N GLY A 400 -4.52 -39.37 -16.20
CA GLY A 400 -3.90 -40.18 -17.25
C GLY A 400 -2.51 -40.69 -16.88
N SER A 401 -2.22 -41.95 -17.28
CA SER A 401 -0.98 -42.64 -16.91
C SER A 401 0.16 -42.55 -17.92
N ASP A 402 -0.10 -42.28 -19.19
CA ASP A 402 0.92 -42.24 -20.25
C ASP A 402 1.12 -40.86 -20.83
N LEU A 403 2.08 -40.14 -20.25
CA LEU A 403 2.50 -38.82 -20.75
C LEU A 403 3.75 -39.00 -21.65
N ASP A 404 3.79 -38.31 -22.77
CA ASP A 404 4.98 -38.24 -23.60
C ASP A 404 6.14 -37.51 -22.90
N LYS A 405 7.37 -37.78 -23.36
CA LYS A 405 8.58 -37.24 -22.72
C LYS A 405 8.61 -35.69 -22.66
N ALA A 406 8.06 -35.02 -23.67
CA ALA A 406 8.02 -33.56 -23.71
C ALA A 406 7.08 -32.98 -22.64
N THR A 407 5.88 -33.55 -22.53
CA THR A 407 4.90 -33.21 -21.48
C THR A 407 5.46 -33.50 -20.09
N GLN A 408 6.16 -34.62 -19.89
CA GLN A 408 6.83 -34.95 -18.64
C GLN A 408 7.90 -33.91 -18.26
N GLN A 409 8.68 -33.44 -19.23
CA GLN A 409 9.68 -32.38 -19.00
C GLN A 409 9.01 -31.05 -18.62
N GLN A 410 7.92 -30.67 -19.29
CA GLN A 410 7.16 -29.46 -18.94
C GLN A 410 6.59 -29.52 -17.53
N LEU A 411 6.03 -30.67 -17.13
CA LEU A 411 5.54 -30.89 -15.77
C LEU A 411 6.68 -30.79 -14.74
N ASN A 412 7.80 -31.44 -15.00
CA ASN A 412 8.97 -31.42 -14.13
C ASN A 412 9.53 -30.00 -13.96
N ARG A 413 9.61 -29.22 -15.04
CA ARG A 413 10.07 -27.85 -15.01
C ARG A 413 9.07 -26.93 -14.28
N GLY A 414 7.78 -27.04 -14.59
CA GLY A 414 6.73 -26.24 -13.94
C GLY A 414 6.65 -26.49 -12.42
N GLN A 415 6.86 -27.73 -11.98
CA GLN A 415 6.93 -28.06 -10.56
C GLN A 415 8.11 -27.36 -9.87
N ARG A 416 9.30 -27.35 -10.52
CA ARG A 416 10.49 -26.66 -10.00
C ARG A 416 10.33 -25.16 -9.99
N LEU A 417 9.76 -24.58 -11.05
CA LEU A 417 9.45 -23.14 -11.09
C LEU A 417 8.49 -22.75 -9.97
N THR A 418 7.47 -23.58 -9.70
CA THR A 418 6.54 -23.32 -8.58
C THR A 418 7.26 -23.34 -7.23
N GLU A 419 8.20 -24.28 -7.04
CA GLU A 419 8.99 -24.35 -5.80
C GLU A 419 9.95 -23.16 -5.66
N LEU A 420 10.63 -22.77 -6.74
CA LEU A 420 11.53 -21.62 -6.75
C LEU A 420 10.82 -20.28 -6.47
N LEU A 421 9.53 -20.18 -6.78
CA LEU A 421 8.74 -18.98 -6.49
C LEU A 421 8.34 -18.84 -5.02
N LYS A 422 8.44 -19.91 -4.24
CA LYS A 422 8.22 -19.85 -2.80
C LYS A 422 9.31 -19.00 -2.14
N GLN A 423 8.89 -18.20 -1.17
CA GLN A 423 9.78 -17.28 -0.46
C GLN A 423 9.30 -17.07 0.97
N PRO A 424 10.16 -17.15 1.98
CA PRO A 424 9.80 -16.84 3.37
C PRO A 424 9.41 -15.37 3.51
N GLN A 425 8.59 -15.08 4.50
CA GLN A 425 8.25 -13.72 4.89
C GLN A 425 9.47 -12.97 5.44
N PHE A 426 9.50 -11.68 5.23
CA PHE A 426 10.53 -10.75 5.72
C PHE A 426 11.96 -11.06 5.22
N GLN A 427 12.04 -11.70 4.06
CA GLN A 427 13.30 -12.00 3.38
C GLN A 427 13.22 -11.56 1.90
N PRO A 428 13.05 -10.25 1.63
CA PRO A 428 13.02 -9.77 0.27
C PRO A 428 14.37 -9.93 -0.42
N LEU A 429 14.35 -10.31 -1.69
CA LEU A 429 15.54 -10.52 -2.52
C LEU A 429 15.78 -9.33 -3.43
N THR A 430 17.06 -9.00 -3.64
CA THR A 430 17.44 -7.99 -4.62
C THR A 430 17.17 -8.50 -6.04
N VAL A 431 16.97 -7.58 -6.99
CA VAL A 431 16.54 -7.93 -8.35
C VAL A 431 17.57 -8.82 -9.05
N GLU A 432 18.88 -8.60 -8.83
CA GLU A 432 19.95 -9.39 -9.41
C GLU A 432 19.93 -10.85 -8.93
N LYS A 433 19.62 -11.09 -7.64
CA LYS A 433 19.45 -12.45 -7.09
C LYS A 433 18.22 -13.13 -7.68
N GLN A 434 17.11 -12.40 -7.77
CA GLN A 434 15.89 -12.91 -8.40
C GLN A 434 16.14 -13.31 -9.85
N VAL A 435 16.80 -12.44 -10.64
CA VAL A 435 17.14 -12.72 -12.04
C VAL A 435 18.00 -13.97 -12.16
N ALA A 436 19.02 -14.13 -11.30
CA ALA A 436 19.93 -15.27 -11.34
C ALA A 436 19.22 -16.60 -11.09
N ILE A 437 18.39 -16.71 -10.07
CA ILE A 437 17.71 -17.97 -9.74
C ILE A 437 16.58 -18.30 -10.73
N ILE A 438 15.83 -17.28 -11.18
CA ILE A 438 14.77 -17.49 -12.18
C ILE A 438 15.38 -17.89 -13.53
N PHE A 439 16.53 -17.29 -13.90
CA PHE A 439 17.28 -17.70 -15.09
C PHE A 439 17.64 -19.19 -15.05
N ALA A 440 18.10 -19.70 -13.90
CA ALA A 440 18.40 -21.11 -13.72
C ALA A 440 17.17 -22.02 -13.92
N GLY A 441 16.02 -21.63 -13.36
CA GLY A 441 14.77 -22.39 -13.48
C GLY A 441 14.21 -22.41 -14.91
N VAL A 442 14.10 -21.23 -15.55
CA VAL A 442 13.50 -21.09 -16.89
C VAL A 442 14.34 -21.78 -17.96
N ASN A 443 15.67 -21.74 -17.85
CA ASN A 443 16.57 -22.40 -18.81
C ASN A 443 16.79 -23.89 -18.53
N GLY A 444 16.08 -24.50 -17.56
CA GLY A 444 16.16 -25.94 -17.27
C GLY A 444 17.47 -26.38 -16.62
N LEU A 445 18.27 -25.44 -16.11
CA LEU A 445 19.56 -25.75 -15.47
C LEU A 445 19.39 -26.49 -14.14
N LEU A 446 18.16 -26.53 -13.61
CA LEU A 446 17.79 -27.21 -12.36
C LEU A 446 16.92 -28.45 -12.57
N ASP A 447 16.73 -28.91 -13.81
CA ASP A 447 15.85 -30.04 -14.13
C ASP A 447 16.33 -31.35 -13.50
N ASP A 448 17.59 -31.47 -13.14
CA ASP A 448 18.25 -32.59 -12.47
C ASP A 448 18.33 -32.46 -10.93
N VAL A 449 17.92 -31.33 -10.35
CA VAL A 449 17.81 -31.15 -8.90
C VAL A 449 16.43 -31.62 -8.43
N GLU A 450 16.36 -32.42 -7.37
CA GLU A 450 15.07 -32.84 -6.82
C GLU A 450 14.31 -31.64 -6.21
N VAL A 451 12.99 -31.65 -6.32
CA VAL A 451 12.13 -30.53 -5.86
C VAL A 451 12.34 -30.23 -4.36
N LYS A 452 12.51 -31.27 -3.54
CA LYS A 452 12.77 -31.12 -2.09
C LYS A 452 14.08 -30.43 -1.76
N ASP A 453 15.07 -30.47 -2.66
CA ASP A 453 16.42 -29.94 -2.47
C ASP A 453 16.59 -28.54 -3.04
N LEU A 454 15.60 -28.04 -3.84
CA LEU A 454 15.68 -26.73 -4.49
C LEU A 454 15.82 -25.57 -3.51
N ARG A 455 15.17 -25.65 -2.37
CA ARG A 455 15.30 -24.61 -1.33
C ARG A 455 16.72 -24.56 -0.77
N ALA A 456 17.29 -25.72 -0.44
CA ALA A 456 18.66 -25.80 0.05
C ALA A 456 19.68 -25.36 -1.03
N PHE A 457 19.39 -25.66 -2.31
CA PHE A 457 20.16 -25.16 -3.43
C PHE A 457 20.13 -23.63 -3.49
N GLU A 458 18.95 -23.03 -3.44
CA GLU A 458 18.76 -21.58 -3.51
C GLU A 458 19.47 -20.87 -2.34
N ASP A 459 19.29 -21.36 -1.11
CA ASP A 459 19.88 -20.76 0.09
C ASP A 459 21.42 -20.77 0.07
N GLY A 460 22.05 -21.77 -0.56
CA GLY A 460 23.51 -21.82 -0.74
C GLY A 460 24.01 -21.13 -2.00
N PHE A 461 23.19 -20.98 -3.04
CA PHE A 461 23.57 -20.37 -4.29
C PHE A 461 23.84 -18.87 -4.16
N TYR A 462 23.06 -18.15 -3.39
CA TYR A 462 23.27 -16.72 -3.19
C TYR A 462 24.60 -16.38 -2.52
N PRO A 463 24.99 -17.00 -1.39
CA PRO A 463 26.32 -16.81 -0.82
C PRO A 463 27.47 -17.19 -1.77
N TYR A 464 27.28 -18.24 -2.59
CA TYR A 464 28.25 -18.60 -3.62
C TYR A 464 28.43 -17.50 -4.66
N LEU A 465 27.34 -16.93 -5.18
CA LEU A 465 27.42 -15.81 -6.14
C LEU A 465 28.08 -14.59 -5.49
N GLU A 466 27.77 -14.27 -4.25
CA GLU A 466 28.34 -13.12 -3.54
C GLU A 466 29.83 -13.28 -3.26
N SER A 467 30.29 -14.48 -2.97
CA SER A 467 31.68 -14.74 -2.59
C SER A 467 32.58 -15.10 -3.78
N ALA A 468 32.12 -16.00 -4.65
CA ALA A 468 32.93 -16.55 -5.74
C ALA A 468 32.73 -15.82 -7.08
N GLN A 469 31.54 -15.23 -7.31
CA GLN A 469 31.17 -14.63 -8.60
C GLN A 469 30.49 -13.25 -8.45
N PRO A 470 30.99 -12.33 -7.59
CA PRO A 470 30.31 -11.05 -7.31
C PRO A 470 30.16 -10.16 -8.55
N ALA A 471 31.01 -10.33 -9.56
CA ALA A 471 30.93 -9.60 -10.82
C ALA A 471 29.63 -9.88 -11.58
N ILE A 472 29.05 -11.08 -11.47
CA ILE A 472 27.78 -11.43 -12.14
C ILE A 472 26.64 -10.58 -11.56
N LEU A 473 26.51 -10.51 -10.23
CA LEU A 473 25.47 -9.72 -9.57
C LEU A 473 25.64 -8.22 -9.87
N THR A 474 26.88 -7.71 -9.82
CA THR A 474 27.20 -6.33 -10.15
C THR A 474 26.86 -5.99 -11.61
N ASP A 475 27.18 -6.89 -12.55
CA ASP A 475 26.86 -6.69 -13.95
C ASP A 475 25.36 -6.70 -14.23
N ILE A 476 24.58 -7.57 -13.57
CA ILE A 476 23.11 -7.56 -13.66
C ILE A 476 22.54 -6.24 -13.14
N ALA A 477 23.03 -5.76 -12.00
CA ALA A 477 22.56 -4.53 -11.37
C ALA A 477 22.88 -3.28 -12.21
N THR A 478 24.07 -3.24 -12.83
CA THR A 478 24.54 -2.07 -13.59
C THR A 478 24.06 -2.06 -15.04
N LYS A 479 24.20 -3.18 -15.76
CA LYS A 479 23.75 -3.30 -17.16
C LYS A 479 22.24 -3.39 -17.28
N LYS A 480 21.56 -3.85 -16.24
CA LYS A 480 20.09 -4.07 -16.19
C LYS A 480 19.59 -4.95 -17.35
N ALA A 481 20.45 -5.72 -17.97
CA ALA A 481 20.18 -6.62 -19.10
C ALA A 481 21.13 -7.81 -19.06
N LEU A 482 20.66 -8.96 -19.54
CA LEU A 482 21.47 -10.15 -19.75
C LEU A 482 21.97 -10.16 -21.21
N ASP A 483 23.23 -9.81 -21.44
CA ASP A 483 23.93 -10.02 -22.71
C ASP A 483 24.44 -11.46 -22.82
N ASP A 484 24.92 -11.87 -23.99
CA ASP A 484 25.34 -13.25 -24.26
C ASP A 484 26.53 -13.69 -23.39
N ASP A 485 27.46 -12.76 -23.09
CA ASP A 485 28.60 -13.02 -22.21
C ASP A 485 28.10 -13.27 -20.77
N LEU A 486 27.25 -12.41 -20.26
CA LEU A 486 26.71 -12.53 -18.91
C LEU A 486 25.82 -13.77 -18.73
N ARG A 487 25.04 -14.13 -19.78
CA ARG A 487 24.27 -15.38 -19.81
C ARG A 487 25.19 -16.60 -19.72
N LYS A 488 26.30 -16.61 -20.49
CA LYS A 488 27.27 -17.69 -20.44
C LYS A 488 27.91 -17.81 -19.06
N ARG A 489 28.44 -16.71 -18.52
CA ARG A 489 29.05 -16.68 -17.17
C ARG A 489 28.09 -17.13 -16.09
N LEU A 490 26.82 -16.69 -16.16
CA LEU A 490 25.79 -17.10 -15.21
C LEU A 490 25.47 -18.60 -15.35
N THR A 491 25.40 -19.13 -16.58
CA THR A 491 25.19 -20.56 -16.83
C THR A 491 26.34 -21.38 -16.28
N ASP A 492 27.57 -20.97 -16.52
CA ASP A 492 28.79 -21.64 -16.04
C ASP A 492 28.80 -21.65 -14.49
N ALA A 493 28.53 -20.52 -13.85
CA ALA A 493 28.45 -20.40 -12.39
C ALA A 493 27.37 -21.28 -11.77
N ILE A 494 26.19 -21.36 -12.39
CA ILE A 494 25.09 -22.23 -11.93
C ILE A 494 25.51 -23.70 -12.02
N ASN A 495 26.12 -24.13 -13.14
CA ASN A 495 26.55 -25.50 -13.33
C ASN A 495 27.68 -25.91 -12.39
N ASP A 496 28.66 -25.01 -12.14
CA ASP A 496 29.75 -25.24 -11.18
C ASP A 496 29.19 -25.41 -9.75
N TYR A 497 28.32 -24.51 -9.31
CA TYR A 497 27.70 -24.63 -8.00
C TYR A 497 26.85 -25.88 -7.89
N LYS A 498 26.02 -26.18 -8.90
CA LYS A 498 25.17 -27.36 -8.95
C LYS A 498 25.97 -28.66 -8.87
N GLY A 499 27.09 -28.74 -9.60
CA GLY A 499 27.98 -29.91 -9.55
C GLY A 499 28.46 -30.21 -8.13
N ASN A 500 28.93 -29.18 -7.43
CA ASN A 500 29.39 -29.27 -6.06
C ASN A 500 28.22 -29.60 -5.09
N PHE A 501 27.08 -29.00 -5.28
CA PHE A 501 25.88 -29.23 -4.46
C PHE A 501 25.39 -30.68 -4.54
N LEU A 502 25.28 -31.24 -5.77
CA LEU A 502 24.85 -32.62 -5.99
C LEU A 502 25.88 -33.65 -5.49
N ALA A 503 27.19 -33.35 -5.58
CA ALA A 503 28.23 -34.19 -4.99
C ALA A 503 28.08 -34.24 -3.46
N ASN A 504 27.93 -33.10 -2.80
CA ASN A 504 27.74 -33.02 -1.35
C ASN A 504 26.48 -33.75 -0.87
N LEU A 505 25.37 -33.71 -1.64
CA LEU A 505 24.15 -34.47 -1.33
C LEU A 505 24.39 -35.99 -1.39
N LYS A 506 25.12 -36.47 -2.40
CA LYS A 506 25.46 -37.89 -2.52
C LYS A 506 26.33 -38.37 -1.35
N ASP A 507 27.32 -37.57 -0.97
CA ASP A 507 28.22 -37.90 0.15
C ASP A 507 27.46 -37.96 1.49
N LYS A 508 26.54 -37.02 1.75
CA LYS A 508 25.66 -37.06 2.92
C LYS A 508 24.75 -38.28 2.93
N ALA A 509 24.11 -38.60 1.80
CA ALA A 509 23.24 -39.77 1.70
C ALA A 509 24.02 -41.09 1.87
N ASN A 510 25.29 -41.16 1.44
CA ASN A 510 26.15 -42.31 1.66
C ASN A 510 26.59 -42.42 3.14
N ALA A 511 26.91 -41.33 3.79
CA ALA A 511 27.24 -41.31 5.21
C ALA A 511 26.06 -41.76 6.08
N GLU A 512 24.85 -41.27 5.81
CA GLU A 512 23.63 -41.70 6.52
C GLU A 512 23.34 -43.17 6.33
N LYS A 513 23.53 -43.71 5.12
CA LYS A 513 23.37 -45.16 4.86
C LYS A 513 24.41 -45.99 5.62
N GLN A 514 25.65 -45.52 5.75
CA GLN A 514 26.69 -46.23 6.51
C GLN A 514 26.39 -46.18 8.01
N GLU A 515 25.92 -45.06 8.56
CA GLU A 515 25.50 -44.98 9.95
C GLU A 515 24.27 -45.86 10.26
N ALA A 516 23.30 -45.92 9.33
CA ALA A 516 22.13 -46.78 9.48
C ALA A 516 22.46 -48.28 9.39
N ALA A 517 23.49 -48.65 8.59
CA ALA A 517 23.99 -50.00 8.48
C ALA A 517 24.89 -50.44 9.68
N ALA A 518 25.43 -49.46 10.43
CA ALA A 518 26.27 -49.68 11.62
C ALA A 518 25.45 -49.78 12.92
N LYS A 519 24.18 -49.40 12.89
CA LYS A 519 23.17 -49.59 13.96
C LYS A 519 22.38 -50.86 13.75
#